data_c104a6745de56b84c88bf62b317ec0d7
#
_entry.id   c104a6745de56b84c88bf62b317ec0d7
#
_cell.length_a   1.000
_cell.length_b   1.000
_cell.length_c   1.000
_cell.angle_alpha   90.00
_cell.angle_beta   90.00
_cell.angle_gamma   90.00
#
_symmetry.space_group_name_H-M   'P 1'
#
loop_
_entity.id
_entity.type
_entity.pdbx_description
1 polymer ?
#
loop_
_entity_poly.entity_id
_entity_poly.type
_entity_poly.pdbx_seq_one_letter_code
_entity_poly.pdbx_strand_id
1 'polypeptide(L)'
;MPATRILDATYDFFFEGKVVDIDIAAISRETEIPEDEIRKIFPTFHDITTALSKRSIVRLKAQGEELAKQKGLDVLRELLSNDIMFFYRIEVDRKMLTDETIGDHVNALKSFDNYFNIEMPKIYSVFLENNKELLPSSDIDVKFYAHFIAHSLKFFNFTTLGFYESTSEGRKNATEQIIGSLFGLDFLELPKF
;
A
#
# COMPACT_ATOMS: atom_id res chain seq x y z
N MET A 1 8.07 -20.55 -10.29
CA MET A 1 7.00 -20.73 -11.32
C MET A 1 6.99 -19.47 -12.21
N PRO A 2 6.68 -19.56 -13.52
CA PRO A 2 6.72 -18.38 -14.43
C PRO A 2 5.84 -17.22 -13.95
N ALA A 3 4.60 -17.50 -13.53
CA ALA A 3 3.69 -16.46 -13.02
C ALA A 3 4.29 -15.65 -11.85
N THR A 4 4.99 -16.30 -10.93
CA THR A 4 5.65 -15.65 -9.79
C THR A 4 6.77 -14.72 -10.28
N ARG A 5 7.62 -15.18 -11.21
CA ARG A 5 8.70 -14.35 -11.80
C ARG A 5 8.15 -13.11 -12.51
N ILE A 6 7.06 -13.27 -13.27
CA ILE A 6 6.39 -12.17 -13.95
C ILE A 6 5.89 -11.14 -12.94
N LEU A 7 5.20 -11.59 -11.88
CA LEU A 7 4.69 -10.69 -10.85
C LEU A 7 5.81 -10.05 -10.01
N ASP A 8 6.93 -10.76 -9.76
CA ASP A 8 8.07 -10.20 -9.04
C ASP A 8 8.75 -9.11 -9.87
N ALA A 9 9.06 -9.37 -11.14
CA ALA A 9 9.65 -8.38 -12.04
C ALA A 9 8.73 -7.16 -12.20
N THR A 10 7.41 -7.37 -12.36
CA THR A 10 6.46 -6.25 -12.43
C THR A 10 6.46 -5.45 -11.14
N TYR A 11 6.53 -6.11 -9.99
CA TYR A 11 6.63 -5.47 -8.69
C TYR A 11 7.88 -4.58 -8.58
N ASP A 12 9.04 -5.09 -8.98
CA ASP A 12 10.31 -4.37 -8.92
C ASP A 12 10.30 -3.15 -9.83
N PHE A 13 9.74 -3.24 -11.03
CA PHE A 13 9.53 -2.08 -11.91
C PHE A 13 8.70 -0.97 -11.25
N PHE A 14 7.61 -1.31 -10.57
CA PHE A 14 6.79 -0.34 -9.86
C PHE A 14 7.56 0.31 -8.70
N PHE A 15 8.47 -0.41 -8.03
CA PHE A 15 9.25 0.13 -6.93
C PHE A 15 10.41 1.02 -7.36
N GLU A 16 11.04 0.67 -8.47
CA GLU A 16 12.18 1.43 -8.98
C GLU A 16 11.78 2.75 -9.65
N GLY A 17 10.49 3.07 -9.67
CA GLY A 17 9.97 4.31 -10.25
C GLY A 17 9.99 4.36 -11.79
N LYS A 18 10.23 3.23 -12.45
CA LYS A 18 10.22 3.08 -13.93
C LYS A 18 8.81 2.87 -14.49
N VAL A 19 7.82 3.52 -13.89
CA VAL A 19 6.40 3.26 -14.15
C VAL A 19 5.96 3.66 -15.55
N VAL A 20 6.67 4.57 -16.20
CA VAL A 20 6.23 5.15 -17.50
C VAL A 20 6.38 4.15 -18.66
N ASP A 21 7.24 3.14 -18.52
CA ASP A 21 7.63 2.26 -19.63
C ASP A 21 7.36 0.77 -19.35
N ILE A 22 6.47 0.43 -18.40
CA ILE A 22 6.17 -0.97 -18.09
C ILE A 22 5.11 -1.51 -19.04
N ASP A 23 5.52 -2.45 -19.86
CA ASP A 23 4.66 -3.24 -20.72
C ASP A 23 5.06 -4.73 -20.69
N ILE A 24 4.34 -5.58 -21.41
CA ILE A 24 4.66 -7.00 -21.51
C ILE A 24 6.05 -7.22 -22.12
N ALA A 25 6.47 -6.35 -23.04
CA ALA A 25 7.80 -6.45 -23.65
C ALA A 25 8.92 -6.14 -22.66
N ALA A 26 8.74 -5.15 -21.78
CA ALA A 26 9.68 -4.85 -20.70
C ALA A 26 9.79 -6.02 -19.71
N ILE A 27 8.64 -6.61 -19.31
CA ILE A 27 8.59 -7.77 -18.44
C ILE A 27 9.26 -8.98 -19.09
N SER A 28 9.04 -9.19 -20.39
CA SER A 28 9.67 -10.28 -21.16
C SER A 28 11.20 -10.16 -21.15
N ARG A 29 11.73 -8.95 -21.36
CA ARG A 29 13.19 -8.69 -21.30
C ARG A 29 13.77 -8.97 -19.91
N GLU A 30 13.10 -8.51 -18.86
CA GLU A 30 13.56 -8.67 -17.47
C GLU A 30 13.50 -10.12 -17.00
N THR A 31 12.44 -10.83 -17.36
CA THR A 31 12.20 -12.20 -16.91
C THR A 31 12.81 -13.26 -17.83
N GLU A 32 13.28 -12.89 -19.02
CA GLU A 32 13.68 -13.82 -20.09
C GLU A 32 12.57 -14.82 -20.47
N ILE A 33 11.30 -14.47 -20.21
CA ILE A 33 10.14 -15.27 -20.60
C ILE A 33 9.57 -14.65 -21.88
N PRO A 34 9.41 -15.43 -22.98
CA PRO A 34 8.83 -14.93 -24.22
C PRO A 34 7.46 -14.29 -24.01
N GLU A 35 7.15 -13.21 -24.72
CA GLU A 35 5.86 -12.51 -24.60
C GLU A 35 4.67 -13.44 -24.81
N ASP A 36 4.75 -14.37 -25.76
CA ASP A 36 3.70 -15.35 -26.03
C ASP A 36 3.43 -16.27 -24.84
N GLU A 37 4.47 -16.59 -24.07
CA GLU A 37 4.31 -17.38 -22.84
C GLU A 37 3.73 -16.54 -21.71
N ILE A 38 4.14 -15.27 -21.61
CA ILE A 38 3.53 -14.32 -20.67
C ILE A 38 2.03 -14.17 -20.98
N ARG A 39 1.66 -13.97 -22.25
CA ARG A 39 0.26 -13.82 -22.69
C ARG A 39 -0.59 -15.08 -22.50
N LYS A 40 0.00 -16.25 -22.47
CA LYS A 40 -0.74 -17.49 -22.11
C LYS A 40 -1.12 -17.52 -20.63
N ILE A 41 -0.35 -16.88 -19.76
CA ILE A 41 -0.59 -16.81 -18.31
C ILE A 41 -1.43 -15.58 -17.96
N PHE A 42 -1.07 -14.44 -18.55
CA PHE A 42 -1.71 -13.14 -18.39
C PHE A 42 -1.97 -12.55 -19.77
N PRO A 43 -3.19 -12.69 -20.31
CA PRO A 43 -3.52 -12.24 -21.67
C PRO A 43 -3.21 -10.76 -21.94
N THR A 44 -3.37 -9.92 -20.93
CA THR A 44 -3.12 -8.47 -21.00
C THR A 44 -2.21 -8.02 -19.88
N PHE A 45 -1.62 -6.84 -20.02
CA PHE A 45 -0.87 -6.18 -18.94
C PHE A 45 -1.78 -5.90 -17.73
N HIS A 46 -3.05 -5.60 -17.96
CA HIS A 46 -4.04 -5.42 -16.91
C HIS A 46 -4.25 -6.68 -16.05
N ASP A 47 -4.20 -7.89 -16.64
CA ASP A 47 -4.27 -9.13 -15.87
C ASP A 47 -3.07 -9.28 -14.92
N ILE A 48 -1.89 -8.84 -15.36
CA ILE A 48 -0.68 -8.83 -14.53
C ILE A 48 -0.86 -7.87 -13.35
N THR A 49 -1.27 -6.63 -13.60
CA THR A 49 -1.46 -5.62 -12.55
C THR A 49 -2.56 -6.02 -11.57
N THR A 50 -3.65 -6.60 -12.05
CA THR A 50 -4.73 -7.15 -11.20
C THR A 50 -4.24 -8.28 -10.30
N ALA A 51 -3.48 -9.23 -10.84
CA ALA A 51 -2.90 -10.32 -10.07
C ALA A 51 -1.88 -9.82 -9.06
N LEU A 52 -1.05 -8.84 -9.44
CA LEU A 52 -0.10 -8.19 -8.55
C LEU A 52 -0.79 -7.48 -7.39
N SER A 53 -1.85 -6.73 -7.65
CA SER A 53 -2.64 -6.03 -6.64
C SER A 53 -3.27 -7.01 -5.64
N LYS A 54 -3.89 -8.09 -6.12
CA LYS A 54 -4.44 -9.15 -5.24
C LYS A 54 -3.36 -9.78 -4.35
N ARG A 55 -2.21 -10.12 -4.94
CA ARG A 55 -1.07 -10.67 -4.19
C ARG A 55 -0.54 -9.68 -3.14
N SER A 56 -0.47 -8.40 -3.48
CA SER A 56 -0.02 -7.34 -2.58
C SER A 56 -0.94 -7.18 -1.38
N ILE A 57 -2.27 -7.23 -1.57
CA ILE A 57 -3.25 -7.19 -0.46
C ILE A 57 -3.04 -8.37 0.49
N VAL A 58 -2.87 -9.58 -0.03
CA VAL A 58 -2.66 -10.77 0.80
C VAL A 58 -1.38 -10.65 1.63
N ARG A 59 -0.30 -10.17 1.01
CA ARG A 59 0.98 -9.94 1.72
C ARG A 59 0.86 -8.85 2.76
N LEU A 60 0.26 -7.71 2.40
CA LEU A 60 0.07 -6.58 3.30
C LEU A 60 -0.75 -6.97 4.52
N LYS A 61 -1.85 -7.72 4.33
CA LYS A 61 -2.65 -8.25 5.42
C LYS A 61 -1.82 -9.16 6.33
N ALA A 62 -1.11 -10.13 5.78
CA ALA A 62 -0.30 -11.07 6.56
C ALA A 62 0.82 -10.36 7.35
N GLN A 63 1.50 -9.40 6.72
CA GLN A 63 2.52 -8.59 7.40
C GLN A 63 1.90 -7.72 8.50
N GLY A 64 0.78 -7.06 8.22
CA GLY A 64 0.07 -6.24 9.20
C GLY A 64 -0.40 -7.06 10.41
N GLU A 65 -0.93 -8.26 10.20
CA GLU A 65 -1.35 -9.17 11.28
C GLU A 65 -0.18 -9.60 12.17
N GLU A 66 1.02 -9.79 11.60
CA GLU A 66 2.22 -10.12 12.38
C GLU A 66 2.80 -8.90 13.11
N LEU A 67 2.84 -7.74 12.47
CA LEU A 67 3.28 -6.50 13.09
C LEU A 67 2.35 -6.07 14.23
N ALA A 68 1.04 -6.23 14.06
CA ALA A 68 0.06 -5.84 15.08
C ALA A 68 0.21 -6.58 16.42
N LYS A 69 0.90 -7.71 16.45
CA LYS A 69 1.22 -8.46 17.69
C LYS A 69 2.42 -7.88 18.45
N GLN A 70 3.17 -6.99 17.81
CA GLN A 70 4.39 -6.39 18.35
C GLN A 70 4.09 -5.05 19.01
N LYS A 71 5.12 -4.47 19.69
CA LYS A 71 4.98 -3.22 20.42
C LYS A 71 5.95 -2.14 19.94
N GLY A 72 5.53 -0.91 20.13
CA GLY A 72 6.37 0.26 19.99
C GLY A 72 6.10 1.10 18.74
N LEU A 73 6.64 2.31 18.78
CA LEU A 73 6.45 3.31 17.74
C LEU A 73 7.07 2.90 16.39
N ASP A 74 8.17 2.15 16.40
CA ASP A 74 8.79 1.69 15.15
C ASP A 74 7.91 0.68 14.40
N VAL A 75 7.16 -0.14 15.13
CA VAL A 75 6.18 -1.05 14.54
C VAL A 75 5.02 -0.26 13.92
N LEU A 76 4.56 0.82 14.58
CA LEU A 76 3.57 1.72 14.01
C LEU A 76 4.06 2.36 12.71
N ARG A 77 5.32 2.82 12.69
CA ARG A 77 5.97 3.36 11.49
C ARG A 77 5.97 2.36 10.35
N GLU A 78 6.32 1.11 10.64
CA GLU A 78 6.34 0.05 9.63
C GLU A 78 4.93 -0.26 9.10
N LEU A 79 3.92 -0.38 9.96
CA LEU A 79 2.52 -0.57 9.58
C LEU A 79 2.05 0.55 8.64
N LEU A 80 2.22 1.80 9.06
CA LEU A 80 1.80 2.97 8.27
C LEU A 80 2.57 3.08 6.96
N SER A 81 3.88 2.84 6.97
CA SER A 81 4.71 2.86 5.77
C SER A 81 4.27 1.82 4.75
N ASN A 82 3.93 0.60 5.19
CA ASN A 82 3.45 -0.46 4.33
C ASN A 82 2.09 -0.10 3.69
N ASP A 83 1.19 0.48 4.47
CA ASP A 83 -0.11 0.93 3.99
C ASP A 83 0.01 2.11 3.01
N ILE A 84 0.86 3.10 3.30
CA ILE A 84 1.14 4.23 2.41
C ILE A 84 1.73 3.74 1.09
N MET A 85 2.67 2.80 1.13
CA MET A 85 3.26 2.18 -0.05
C MET A 85 2.23 1.48 -0.91
N PHE A 86 1.31 0.79 -0.26
CA PHE A 86 0.24 0.09 -0.95
C PHE A 86 -0.72 1.07 -1.65
N PHE A 87 -1.13 2.15 -0.98
CA PHE A 87 -1.94 3.21 -1.59
C PHE A 87 -1.25 3.88 -2.77
N TYR A 88 0.04 4.17 -2.63
CA TYR A 88 0.82 4.78 -3.70
C TYR A 88 0.75 3.95 -4.99
N ARG A 89 0.81 2.63 -4.88
CA ARG A 89 0.67 1.72 -6.02
C ARG A 89 -0.71 1.78 -6.65
N ILE A 90 -1.77 1.80 -5.83
CA ILE A 90 -3.13 1.91 -6.36
C ILE A 90 -3.27 3.19 -7.20
N GLU A 91 -2.72 4.30 -6.74
CA GLU A 91 -2.79 5.56 -7.45
C GLU A 91 -2.01 5.53 -8.77
N VAL A 92 -0.89 4.83 -8.80
CA VAL A 92 -0.13 4.59 -10.03
C VAL A 92 -0.93 3.70 -10.98
N ASP A 93 -1.45 2.57 -10.51
CA ASP A 93 -2.28 1.67 -11.30
C ASP A 93 -3.49 2.42 -11.90
N ARG A 94 -4.14 3.28 -11.13
CA ARG A 94 -5.27 4.08 -11.57
C ARG A 94 -4.92 5.03 -12.71
N LYS A 95 -3.76 5.67 -12.66
CA LYS A 95 -3.28 6.59 -13.73
C LYS A 95 -2.93 5.87 -15.03
N MET A 96 -2.62 4.57 -14.96
CA MET A 96 -2.29 3.75 -16.12
C MET A 96 -3.51 3.09 -16.77
N LEU A 97 -4.70 3.20 -16.17
CA LEU A 97 -5.91 2.60 -16.71
C LEU A 97 -6.50 3.47 -17.82
N THR A 98 -6.79 2.84 -18.94
CA THR A 98 -7.60 3.42 -20.01
C THR A 98 -9.08 3.12 -19.79
N ASP A 99 -9.96 3.90 -20.41
CA ASP A 99 -11.42 3.76 -20.28
C ASP A 99 -11.94 2.35 -20.63
N GLU A 100 -11.23 1.58 -21.45
CA GLU A 100 -11.58 0.22 -21.85
C GLU A 100 -11.44 -0.83 -20.72
N THR A 101 -10.71 -0.50 -19.64
CA THR A 101 -10.40 -1.44 -18.54
C THR A 101 -11.21 -1.21 -17.27
N ILE A 102 -12.19 -0.30 -17.29
CA ILE A 102 -12.97 0.13 -16.11
C ILE A 102 -13.73 -1.04 -15.45
N GLY A 103 -14.26 -2.00 -16.21
CA GLY A 103 -15.06 -3.11 -15.68
C GLY A 103 -14.27 -4.05 -14.75
N ASP A 104 -13.04 -4.39 -15.12
CA ASP A 104 -12.15 -5.26 -14.32
C ASP A 104 -11.57 -4.50 -13.14
N HIS A 105 -11.40 -3.20 -13.28
CA HIS A 105 -10.97 -2.30 -12.22
C HIS A 105 -11.97 -2.27 -11.05
N VAL A 106 -13.26 -2.32 -11.30
CA VAL A 106 -14.29 -2.39 -10.25
C VAL A 106 -14.11 -3.59 -9.33
N ASN A 107 -13.69 -4.75 -9.83
CA ASN A 107 -13.43 -5.93 -9.01
C ASN A 107 -12.13 -5.82 -8.18
N ALA A 108 -11.10 -5.18 -8.72
CA ALA A 108 -9.90 -4.84 -7.95
C ALA A 108 -10.26 -3.85 -6.83
N LEU A 109 -11.01 -2.78 -7.13
CA LEU A 109 -11.47 -1.80 -6.15
C LEU A 109 -12.29 -2.43 -5.01
N LYS A 110 -13.14 -3.43 -5.28
CA LYS A 110 -13.89 -4.14 -4.22
C LYS A 110 -12.96 -4.88 -3.24
N SER A 111 -11.87 -5.46 -3.73
CA SER A 111 -10.88 -6.11 -2.87
C SER A 111 -10.14 -5.08 -2.01
N PHE A 112 -9.86 -3.91 -2.54
CA PHE A 112 -9.30 -2.78 -1.81
C PHE A 112 -10.25 -2.24 -0.76
N ASP A 113 -11.51 -2.01 -1.12
CA ASP A 113 -12.52 -1.53 -0.17
C ASP A 113 -12.69 -2.50 1.00
N ASN A 114 -12.65 -3.81 0.76
CA ASN A 114 -12.69 -4.81 1.81
C ASN A 114 -11.46 -4.71 2.74
N TYR A 115 -10.26 -4.55 2.18
CA TYR A 115 -9.06 -4.38 2.99
C TYR A 115 -9.17 -3.14 3.88
N PHE A 116 -9.50 -1.96 3.32
CA PHE A 116 -9.55 -0.70 4.06
C PHE A 116 -10.68 -0.61 5.07
N ASN A 117 -11.85 -1.11 4.71
CA ASN A 117 -13.04 -0.95 5.56
C ASN A 117 -13.15 -2.05 6.62
N ILE A 118 -12.47 -3.19 6.44
CA ILE A 118 -12.63 -4.36 7.30
C ILE A 118 -11.30 -4.84 7.88
N GLU A 119 -10.32 -5.14 7.02
CA GLU A 119 -9.12 -5.82 7.48
C GLU A 119 -8.12 -4.85 8.16
N MET A 120 -7.88 -3.71 7.56
CA MET A 120 -6.99 -2.69 8.10
C MET A 120 -7.44 -2.18 9.49
N PRO A 121 -8.72 -1.80 9.72
CA PRO A 121 -9.18 -1.44 11.06
C PRO A 121 -8.99 -2.55 12.09
N LYS A 122 -9.14 -3.83 11.71
CA LYS A 122 -8.87 -4.95 12.62
C LYS A 122 -7.38 -5.02 13.00
N ILE A 123 -6.49 -4.87 12.02
CA ILE A 123 -5.03 -4.86 12.24
C ILE A 123 -4.66 -3.75 13.22
N TYR A 124 -5.09 -2.51 12.95
CA TYR A 124 -4.84 -1.38 13.83
C TYR A 124 -5.50 -1.53 15.21
N SER A 125 -6.68 -2.14 15.29
CA SER A 125 -7.32 -2.41 16.58
C SER A 125 -6.48 -3.36 17.43
N VAL A 126 -5.96 -4.45 16.86
CA VAL A 126 -5.07 -5.39 17.56
C VAL A 126 -3.77 -4.68 17.99
N PHE A 127 -3.18 -3.90 17.10
CA PHE A 127 -1.97 -3.14 17.41
C PHE A 127 -2.19 -2.16 18.58
N LEU A 128 -3.26 -1.36 18.53
CA LEU A 128 -3.55 -0.36 19.54
C LEU A 128 -3.93 -0.98 20.89
N GLU A 129 -4.63 -2.13 20.91
CA GLU A 129 -4.88 -2.85 22.15
C GLU A 129 -3.57 -3.30 22.85
N ASN A 130 -2.55 -3.64 22.06
CA ASN A 130 -1.22 -4.00 22.57
C ASN A 130 -0.33 -2.79 22.90
N ASN A 131 -0.69 -1.59 22.44
CA ASN A 131 0.11 -0.35 22.53
C ASN A 131 -0.77 0.84 22.97
N LYS A 132 -1.54 0.66 24.06
CA LYS A 132 -2.46 1.70 24.54
C LYS A 132 -1.76 2.99 24.93
N GLU A 133 -0.49 2.92 25.29
CA GLU A 133 0.37 4.07 25.59
C GLU A 133 0.60 5.00 24.38
N LEU A 134 0.37 4.54 23.15
CA LEU A 134 0.46 5.37 21.96
C LEU A 134 -0.83 6.14 21.67
N LEU A 135 -1.93 5.83 22.34
CA LEU A 135 -3.18 6.55 22.15
C LEU A 135 -3.07 7.99 22.68
N PRO A 136 -3.63 8.99 21.98
CA PRO A 136 -3.62 10.39 22.43
C PRO A 136 -4.31 10.61 23.78
N SER A 137 -5.22 9.72 24.18
CA SER A 137 -5.90 9.73 25.47
C SER A 137 -6.33 8.31 25.87
N SER A 138 -6.34 8.03 27.17
CA SER A 138 -6.81 6.76 27.75
C SER A 138 -8.29 6.49 27.53
N ASP A 139 -9.07 7.51 27.26
CA ASP A 139 -10.54 7.45 27.11
C ASP A 139 -10.98 7.14 25.67
N ILE A 140 -10.01 7.00 24.75
CA ILE A 140 -10.29 6.71 23.34
C ILE A 140 -10.73 5.25 23.18
N ASP A 141 -11.89 5.04 22.54
CA ASP A 141 -12.29 3.71 22.08
C ASP A 141 -11.34 3.22 20.97
N VAL A 142 -10.63 2.13 21.26
CA VAL A 142 -9.60 1.58 20.37
C VAL A 142 -10.17 1.20 19.00
N LYS A 143 -11.39 0.63 18.96
CA LYS A 143 -11.99 0.21 17.68
C LYS A 143 -12.37 1.42 16.84
N PHE A 144 -12.98 2.42 17.47
CA PHE A 144 -13.29 3.69 16.79
C PHE A 144 -12.01 4.32 16.23
N TYR A 145 -10.95 4.37 17.03
CA TYR A 145 -9.69 4.99 16.62
C TYR A 145 -8.99 4.21 15.49
N ALA A 146 -9.05 2.89 15.52
CA ALA A 146 -8.55 2.06 14.42
C ALA A 146 -9.28 2.34 13.09
N HIS A 147 -10.60 2.50 13.13
CA HIS A 147 -11.39 2.93 11.96
C HIS A 147 -11.02 4.35 11.53
N PHE A 148 -10.83 5.27 12.48
CA PHE A 148 -10.40 6.64 12.20
C PHE A 148 -9.05 6.67 11.48
N ILE A 149 -8.06 5.88 11.93
CA ILE A 149 -6.76 5.75 11.26
C ILE A 149 -6.94 5.25 9.82
N ALA A 150 -7.67 4.15 9.63
CA ALA A 150 -7.86 3.56 8.31
C ALA A 150 -8.52 4.54 7.32
N HIS A 151 -9.57 5.24 7.76
CA HIS A 151 -10.23 6.24 6.92
C HIS A 151 -9.38 7.49 6.69
N SER A 152 -8.63 7.94 7.69
CA SER A 152 -7.69 9.03 7.54
C SER A 152 -6.60 8.70 6.53
N LEU A 153 -6.02 7.49 6.58
CA LEU A 153 -5.04 7.03 5.60
C LEU A 153 -5.62 7.02 4.18
N LYS A 154 -6.84 6.54 4.01
CA LYS A 154 -7.54 6.58 2.72
C LYS A 154 -7.67 8.03 2.21
N PHE A 155 -8.05 8.96 3.07
CA PHE A 155 -8.19 10.38 2.73
C PHE A 155 -6.83 11.04 2.41
N PHE A 156 -5.83 10.86 3.28
CA PHE A 156 -4.49 11.41 3.09
C PHE A 156 -3.86 10.96 1.78
N ASN A 157 -4.04 9.70 1.39
CA ASN A 157 -3.46 9.17 0.17
C ASN A 157 -4.03 9.80 -1.11
N PHE A 158 -5.32 10.15 -1.13
CA PHE A 158 -5.91 10.81 -2.31
C PHE A 158 -5.53 12.28 -2.44
N THR A 159 -5.22 12.96 -1.34
CA THR A 159 -4.96 14.40 -1.33
C THR A 159 -3.49 14.75 -1.14
N THR A 160 -2.74 13.95 -0.41
CA THR A 160 -1.42 14.31 0.14
C THR A 160 -0.26 13.63 -0.58
N LEU A 161 -0.46 12.45 -1.20
CA LEU A 161 0.61 11.78 -1.96
C LEU A 161 1.10 12.59 -3.16
N GLY A 162 0.30 13.54 -3.65
CA GLY A 162 0.73 14.51 -4.66
C GLY A 162 1.75 15.53 -4.15
N PHE A 163 1.93 15.66 -2.84
CA PHE A 163 2.87 16.61 -2.22
C PHE A 163 4.20 15.95 -1.83
N TYR A 164 4.28 14.63 -1.81
CA TYR A 164 5.50 13.91 -1.46
C TYR A 164 6.07 13.21 -2.69
N GLU A 165 7.39 13.32 -2.84
CA GLU A 165 8.07 12.55 -3.87
C GLU A 165 7.89 11.05 -3.64
N SER A 166 7.82 10.27 -4.72
CA SER A 166 7.71 8.81 -4.69
C SER A 166 9.00 8.10 -4.23
N THR A 167 9.89 8.85 -3.60
CA THR A 167 11.16 8.37 -3.05
C THR A 167 10.97 7.72 -1.69
N SER A 168 11.96 6.95 -1.25
CA SER A 168 11.99 6.38 0.11
C SER A 168 11.92 7.46 1.19
N GLU A 169 12.59 8.60 0.97
CA GLU A 169 12.59 9.74 1.88
C GLU A 169 11.21 10.42 1.93
N GLY A 170 10.59 10.65 0.76
CA GLY A 170 9.23 11.20 0.68
C GLY A 170 8.21 10.34 1.44
N ARG A 171 8.30 9.00 1.33
CA ARG A 171 7.44 8.08 2.07
C ARG A 171 7.66 8.12 3.57
N LYS A 172 8.93 8.19 4.01
CA LYS A 172 9.28 8.34 5.41
C LYS A 172 8.68 9.64 5.98
N ASN A 173 8.85 10.75 5.27
CA ASN A 173 8.30 12.03 5.66
C ASN A 173 6.77 12.00 5.76
N ALA A 174 6.08 11.38 4.80
CA ALA A 174 4.64 11.20 4.85
C ALA A 174 4.20 10.36 6.07
N THR A 175 4.92 9.28 6.36
CA THR A 175 4.65 8.43 7.54
C THR A 175 4.78 9.21 8.84
N GLU A 176 5.84 9.99 9.02
CA GLU A 176 6.05 10.80 10.23
C GLU A 176 4.98 11.90 10.37
N GLN A 177 4.59 12.55 9.28
CA GLN A 177 3.51 13.55 9.29
C GLN A 177 2.18 12.93 9.73
N ILE A 178 1.87 11.72 9.25
CA ILE A 178 0.66 11.00 9.64
C ILE A 178 0.72 10.61 11.12
N ILE A 179 1.86 10.09 11.60
CA ILE A 179 2.05 9.73 13.02
C ILE A 179 1.79 10.95 13.91
N GLY A 180 2.41 12.08 13.63
CA GLY A 180 2.19 13.27 14.43
C GLY A 180 0.75 13.77 14.38
N SER A 181 0.14 13.79 13.21
CA SER A 181 -1.23 14.26 13.04
C SER A 181 -2.27 13.37 13.73
N LEU A 182 -2.07 12.05 13.71
CA LEU A 182 -3.02 11.10 14.30
C LEU A 182 -2.74 10.83 15.77
N PHE A 183 -1.48 10.73 16.18
CA PHE A 183 -1.11 10.28 17.52
C PHE A 183 -0.66 11.43 18.44
N GLY A 184 -0.59 12.66 17.94
CA GLY A 184 -0.15 13.84 18.72
C GLY A 184 1.29 13.70 19.23
N LEU A 185 2.10 12.85 18.58
CA LEU A 185 3.49 12.65 18.93
C LEU A 185 4.32 13.80 18.35
N ASP A 186 5.02 14.53 19.20
CA ASP A 186 5.80 15.70 18.80
C ASP A 186 6.86 15.36 17.75
N PHE A 187 6.86 16.13 16.68
CA PHE A 187 7.83 16.07 15.58
C PHE A 187 9.16 16.70 15.98
N LEU A 188 9.84 16.18 16.98
CA LEU A 188 11.04 16.83 17.47
C LEU A 188 12.25 16.78 16.54
N GLU A 189 12.16 16.10 15.38
CA GLU A 189 13.30 15.97 14.45
C GLU A 189 12.96 15.95 12.96
N LEU A 190 11.86 16.58 12.52
CA LEU A 190 11.68 16.72 11.07
C LEU A 190 12.57 17.85 10.55
N PRO A 191 13.28 17.66 9.42
CA PRO A 191 14.00 18.76 8.78
C PRO A 191 13.01 19.88 8.47
N LYS A 192 13.31 21.08 8.95
CA LYS A 192 12.56 22.28 8.58
C LYS A 192 12.75 22.49 7.08
N PHE A 193 11.63 22.47 6.34
CA PHE A 193 11.61 22.87 4.93
C PHE A 193 12.02 24.34 4.77
#